data_07ec15583b298a72bdcd6f319ee15ef0
#
_entry.id   07ec15583b298a72bdcd6f319ee15ef0
#
_cell.length_a   1.000
_cell.length_b   1.000
_cell.length_c   1.000
_cell.angle_alpha   90.00
_cell.angle_beta   90.00
_cell.angle_gamma   90.00
#
_symmetry.space_group_name_H-M   'P 1'
#
loop_
_entity.id
_entity.type
_entity.pdbx_description
1 polymer ?
#
loop_
_entity_poly.entity_id
_entity_poly.type
_entity_poly.pdbx_seq_one_letter_code
_entity_poly.pdbx_strand_id
1 'polypeptide(L)'
;MLKLKHISKTFNPGTVNAKKAIEDLSFHAAKGDFITVIGANGAGKSTLFNAISGSFFTDSGKIELDGKDITFMPEYKRARSIGRLFQDPMRGTAADMQIAENLALAKRRGQRRGIDLLAVVPGGRFVRQPALGEQLLPSR
;
A
#
# COMPACT_ATOMS: atom_id res chain seq x y z
N MET A 1 -4.69 -11.73 -8.45
CA MET A 1 -5.79 -12.51 -7.83
C MET A 1 -5.75 -12.31 -6.33
N LEU A 2 -6.86 -11.86 -5.70
CA LEU A 2 -6.98 -11.64 -4.26
C LEU A 2 -7.97 -12.65 -3.67
N LYS A 3 -7.60 -13.29 -2.56
CA LYS A 3 -8.49 -14.19 -1.82
C LYS A 3 -8.51 -13.81 -0.34
N LEU A 4 -9.69 -13.65 0.22
CA LEU A 4 -9.94 -13.50 1.64
C LEU A 4 -10.66 -14.76 2.11
N LYS A 5 -10.21 -15.36 3.21
CA LYS A 5 -10.78 -16.60 3.76
C LYS A 5 -11.10 -16.36 5.23
N HIS A 6 -12.38 -16.36 5.57
CA HIS A 6 -12.90 -16.30 6.94
C HIS A 6 -12.26 -15.18 7.78
N ILE A 7 -12.07 -13.98 7.18
CA ILE A 7 -11.47 -12.86 7.90
C ILE A 7 -12.47 -12.24 8.86
N SER A 8 -12.00 -11.94 10.07
CA SER A 8 -12.77 -11.20 11.08
C SER A 8 -11.94 -10.10 11.69
N LYS A 9 -12.61 -9.02 12.10
CA LYS A 9 -11.98 -7.89 12.80
C LYS A 9 -12.94 -7.25 13.79
N THR A 10 -12.51 -7.20 15.05
CA THR A 10 -13.20 -6.51 16.13
C THR A 10 -12.29 -5.41 16.68
N PHE A 11 -12.78 -4.19 16.74
CA PHE A 11 -12.09 -3.09 17.40
C PHE A 11 -12.50 -3.02 18.86
N ASN A 12 -11.54 -2.68 19.73
CA ASN A 12 -11.72 -2.54 21.17
C ASN A 12 -12.38 -3.77 21.84
N PRO A 13 -11.89 -4.99 21.62
CA PRO A 13 -12.49 -6.19 22.20
C PRO A 13 -12.46 -6.10 23.72
N GLY A 14 -13.50 -6.59 24.37
CA GLY A 14 -13.61 -6.59 25.84
C GLY A 14 -13.99 -5.25 26.47
N THR A 15 -14.30 -4.22 25.69
CA THR A 15 -14.76 -2.93 26.19
C THR A 15 -16.22 -2.68 25.81
N VAL A 16 -16.87 -1.70 26.47
CA VAL A 16 -18.23 -1.25 26.14
C VAL A 16 -18.33 -0.75 24.69
N ASN A 17 -17.22 -0.30 24.11
CA ASN A 17 -17.13 0.18 22.74
C ASN A 17 -16.61 -0.88 21.76
N ALA A 18 -16.74 -2.16 22.09
CA ALA A 18 -16.37 -3.24 21.17
C ALA A 18 -17.23 -3.20 19.91
N LYS A 19 -16.58 -3.14 18.75
CA LYS A 19 -17.27 -3.11 17.46
C LYS A 19 -16.73 -4.19 16.54
N LYS A 20 -17.58 -5.17 16.21
CA LYS A 20 -17.31 -6.12 15.12
C LYS A 20 -17.43 -5.38 13.81
N ALA A 21 -16.35 -5.21 13.10
CA ALA A 21 -16.29 -4.44 11.85
C ALA A 21 -16.26 -5.33 10.62
N ILE A 22 -15.72 -6.54 10.75
CA ILE A 22 -15.77 -7.61 9.77
C ILE A 22 -16.06 -8.91 10.52
N GLU A 23 -16.99 -9.70 10.02
CA GLU A 23 -17.39 -10.96 10.62
C GLU A 23 -17.43 -12.05 9.55
N ASP A 24 -16.51 -13.02 9.68
CA ASP A 24 -16.39 -14.21 8.83
C ASP A 24 -16.49 -13.93 7.31
N LEU A 25 -15.82 -12.89 6.84
CA LEU A 25 -15.88 -12.51 5.43
C LEU A 25 -14.95 -13.38 4.59
N SER A 26 -15.53 -14.05 3.61
CA SER A 26 -14.80 -14.75 2.55
C SER A 26 -15.11 -14.13 1.19
N PHE A 27 -14.05 -13.90 0.38
CA PHE A 27 -14.17 -13.18 -0.88
C PHE A 27 -13.05 -13.57 -1.84
N HIS A 28 -13.36 -13.62 -3.13
CA HIS A 28 -12.40 -13.91 -4.18
C HIS A 28 -12.53 -12.92 -5.33
N ALA A 29 -11.41 -12.29 -5.69
CA ALA A 29 -11.27 -11.47 -6.89
C ALA A 29 -10.27 -12.12 -7.84
N ALA A 30 -10.69 -12.42 -9.06
CA ALA A 30 -9.82 -12.93 -10.10
C ALA A 30 -8.93 -11.81 -10.67
N LYS A 31 -7.96 -12.17 -11.50
CA LYS A 31 -7.15 -11.18 -12.21
C LYS A 31 -8.00 -10.50 -13.29
N GLY A 32 -8.03 -9.17 -13.27
CA GLY A 32 -8.81 -8.37 -14.22
C GLY A 32 -10.21 -8.00 -13.75
N ASP A 33 -10.67 -8.52 -12.61
CA ASP A 33 -11.96 -8.16 -12.07
C ASP A 33 -12.02 -6.69 -11.67
N PHE A 34 -13.17 -6.08 -11.96
CA PHE A 34 -13.58 -4.78 -11.42
C PHE A 34 -14.70 -5.01 -10.40
N ILE A 35 -14.46 -4.65 -9.15
CA ILE A 35 -15.35 -4.99 -8.05
C ILE A 35 -15.76 -3.73 -7.31
N THR A 36 -17.07 -3.58 -7.09
CA THR A 36 -17.66 -2.48 -6.32
C THR A 36 -18.19 -3.00 -5.00
N VAL A 37 -17.76 -2.34 -3.90
CA VAL A 37 -18.26 -2.63 -2.55
C VAL A 37 -19.27 -1.56 -2.15
N ILE A 38 -20.53 -1.97 -2.00
CA ILE A 38 -21.66 -1.08 -1.66
C ILE A 38 -22.12 -1.37 -0.23
N GLY A 39 -22.57 -0.37 0.48
CA GLY A 39 -23.11 -0.49 1.83
C GLY A 39 -23.25 0.88 2.51
N ALA A 40 -24.03 0.95 3.58
CA ALA A 40 -24.24 2.16 4.38
C ALA A 40 -22.94 2.66 5.04
N ASN A 41 -22.96 3.87 5.57
CA ASN A 41 -21.85 4.38 6.37
C ASN A 41 -21.71 3.52 7.65
N GLY A 42 -20.46 3.11 7.94
CA GLY A 42 -20.19 2.20 9.06
C GLY A 42 -20.32 0.70 8.74
N ALA A 43 -20.72 0.30 7.52
CA ALA A 43 -20.86 -1.11 7.11
C ALA A 43 -19.51 -1.87 6.93
N GLY A 44 -18.39 -1.32 7.35
CA GLY A 44 -17.10 -2.01 7.31
C GLY A 44 -16.32 -1.89 5.99
N LYS A 45 -16.82 -1.13 4.99
CA LYS A 45 -16.12 -0.96 3.69
C LYS A 45 -14.67 -0.48 3.84
N SER A 46 -14.49 0.62 4.56
CA SER A 46 -13.14 1.17 4.81
C SER A 46 -12.30 0.23 5.66
N THR A 47 -12.92 -0.53 6.57
CA THR A 47 -12.24 -1.55 7.36
C THR A 47 -11.73 -2.68 6.48
N LEU A 48 -12.52 -3.13 5.51
CA LEU A 48 -12.11 -4.15 4.54
C LEU A 48 -10.90 -3.68 3.71
N PHE A 49 -10.96 -2.46 3.14
CA PHE A 49 -9.83 -1.91 2.37
C PHE A 49 -8.58 -1.72 3.22
N ASN A 50 -8.73 -1.29 4.48
CA ASN A 50 -7.63 -1.16 5.43
C ASN A 50 -7.02 -2.52 5.80
N ALA A 51 -7.84 -3.57 5.96
CA ALA A 51 -7.36 -4.93 6.20
C ALA A 51 -6.55 -5.46 4.99
N ILE A 52 -7.04 -5.24 3.77
CA ILE A 52 -6.34 -5.64 2.54
C ILE A 52 -5.02 -4.88 2.38
N SER A 53 -5.02 -3.57 2.61
CA SER A 53 -3.80 -2.74 2.51
C SER A 53 -2.79 -2.99 3.62
N GLY A 54 -3.21 -3.58 4.76
CA GLY A 54 -2.34 -3.88 5.89
C GLY A 54 -2.18 -2.74 6.89
N SER A 55 -3.12 -1.78 6.90
CA SER A 55 -3.13 -0.71 7.91
C SER A 55 -3.38 -1.25 9.33
N PHE A 56 -3.95 -2.43 9.43
CA PHE A 56 -4.02 -3.26 10.63
C PHE A 56 -4.11 -4.74 10.25
N PHE A 57 -3.89 -5.64 11.22
CA PHE A 57 -4.05 -7.07 11.01
C PHE A 57 -5.46 -7.53 11.39
N THR A 58 -5.97 -8.54 10.68
CA THR A 58 -7.23 -9.22 11.03
C THR A 58 -7.03 -10.08 12.28
N ASP A 59 -8.11 -10.30 13.03
CA ASP A 59 -8.07 -11.11 14.25
C ASP A 59 -8.08 -12.59 13.90
N SER A 60 -8.72 -12.97 12.79
CA SER A 60 -8.73 -14.32 12.25
C SER A 60 -8.79 -14.32 10.73
N GLY A 61 -8.63 -15.50 10.14
CA GLY A 61 -8.71 -15.72 8.70
C GLY A 61 -7.39 -15.47 7.97
N LYS A 62 -7.46 -15.50 6.64
CA LYS A 62 -6.29 -15.45 5.77
C LYS A 62 -6.50 -14.52 4.59
N ILE A 63 -5.48 -13.74 4.24
CA ILE A 63 -5.45 -12.86 3.06
C ILE A 63 -4.34 -13.34 2.14
N GLU A 64 -4.69 -13.72 0.92
CA GLU A 64 -3.76 -14.18 -0.10
C GLU A 64 -3.79 -13.24 -1.32
N LEU A 65 -2.63 -12.81 -1.79
CA LEU A 65 -2.46 -12.04 -3.02
C LEU A 65 -1.53 -12.79 -3.98
N ASP A 66 -2.03 -13.12 -5.16
CA ASP A 66 -1.32 -13.90 -6.19
C ASP A 66 -0.70 -15.19 -5.64
N GLY A 67 -1.45 -15.92 -4.81
CA GLY A 67 -1.02 -17.16 -4.18
C GLY A 67 -0.09 -16.98 -2.96
N LYS A 68 0.32 -15.75 -2.66
CA LYS A 68 1.16 -15.44 -1.52
C LYS A 68 0.32 -15.02 -0.32
N ASP A 69 0.57 -15.61 0.84
CA ASP A 69 -0.01 -15.18 2.10
C ASP A 69 0.55 -13.82 2.51
N ILE A 70 -0.34 -12.85 2.69
CA ILE A 70 0.00 -11.51 3.12
C ILE A 70 -0.66 -11.14 4.47
N THR A 71 -1.30 -12.08 5.16
CA THR A 71 -2.11 -11.84 6.37
C THR A 71 -1.39 -11.00 7.41
N PHE A 72 -0.15 -11.33 7.72
CA PHE A 72 0.68 -10.60 8.69
C PHE A 72 1.78 -9.76 8.03
N MET A 73 1.65 -9.50 6.72
CA MET A 73 2.60 -8.63 6.02
C MET A 73 2.27 -7.15 6.32
N PRO A 74 3.22 -6.34 6.81
CA PRO A 74 2.99 -4.93 7.11
C PRO A 74 2.71 -4.11 5.85
N GLU A 75 2.00 -2.99 6.01
CA GLU A 75 1.52 -2.11 4.95
C GLU A 75 2.62 -1.71 3.95
N TYR A 76 3.80 -1.31 4.43
CA TYR A 76 4.91 -0.88 3.57
C TYR A 76 5.42 -1.99 2.63
N LYS A 77 5.31 -3.27 3.03
CA LYS A 77 5.64 -4.41 2.18
C LYS A 77 4.52 -4.70 1.17
N ARG A 78 3.24 -4.59 1.60
CA ARG A 78 2.07 -4.76 0.70
C ARG A 78 2.00 -3.65 -0.33
N ALA A 79 2.44 -2.44 0.01
CA ALA A 79 2.46 -1.30 -0.90
C ALA A 79 3.29 -1.52 -2.18
N ARG A 80 4.13 -2.55 -2.25
CA ARG A 80 4.81 -2.96 -3.49
C ARG A 80 3.86 -3.52 -4.54
N SER A 81 2.81 -4.21 -4.09
CA SER A 81 1.87 -4.95 -4.95
C SER A 81 0.45 -4.38 -4.92
N ILE A 82 0.10 -3.63 -3.87
CA ILE A 82 -1.23 -3.06 -3.68
C ILE A 82 -1.16 -1.53 -3.82
N GLY A 83 -1.80 -1.00 -4.86
CA GLY A 83 -2.05 0.42 -5.02
C GLY A 83 -3.25 0.86 -4.18
N ARG A 84 -3.18 2.00 -3.52
CA ARG A 84 -4.29 2.58 -2.78
C ARG A 84 -4.49 4.04 -3.16
N LEU A 85 -5.73 4.39 -3.45
CA LEU A 85 -6.16 5.78 -3.59
C LEU A 85 -6.96 6.15 -2.33
N PHE A 86 -6.70 7.31 -1.79
CA PHE A 86 -7.43 7.87 -0.66
C PHE A 86 -8.54 8.80 -1.17
N GLN A 87 -9.62 8.91 -0.42
CA GLN A 87 -10.69 9.86 -0.71
C GLN A 87 -10.19 11.30 -0.60
N ASP A 88 -9.31 11.57 0.37
CA ASP A 88 -8.61 12.83 0.54
C ASP A 88 -7.27 12.77 -0.20
N PRO A 89 -7.06 13.59 -1.27
CA PRO A 89 -5.82 13.59 -2.05
C PRO A 89 -4.59 13.98 -1.23
N MET A 90 -4.76 14.77 -0.17
CA MET A 90 -3.65 15.18 0.71
C MET A 90 -3.05 14.00 1.48
N ARG A 91 -3.81 12.94 1.72
CA ARG A 91 -3.29 11.74 2.40
C ARG A 91 -2.35 10.89 1.52
N GLY A 92 -2.39 11.07 0.22
CA GLY A 92 -1.54 10.35 -0.74
C GLY A 92 -0.37 11.17 -1.29
N THR A 93 -0.26 12.44 -0.88
CA THR A 93 0.71 13.40 -1.42
C THR A 93 1.48 14.06 -0.29
N ALA A 94 2.77 14.31 -0.47
CA ALA A 94 3.54 15.18 0.41
C ALA A 94 3.32 16.63 -0.03
N ALA A 95 2.49 17.37 0.71
CA ALA A 95 2.03 18.71 0.31
C ALA A 95 3.18 19.72 0.16
N ASP A 96 4.25 19.58 0.94
CA ASP A 96 5.42 20.45 0.94
C ASP A 96 6.45 20.10 -0.16
N MET A 97 6.19 19.01 -0.90
CA MET A 97 7.06 18.55 -1.98
C MET A 97 6.53 19.00 -3.35
N GLN A 98 7.45 19.26 -4.28
CA GLN A 98 7.09 19.53 -5.67
C GLN A 98 6.41 18.33 -6.34
N ILE A 99 5.62 18.57 -7.39
CA ILE A 99 4.93 17.52 -8.16
C ILE A 99 5.91 16.48 -8.67
N ALA A 100 7.09 16.90 -9.17
CA ALA A 100 8.13 16.00 -9.66
C ALA A 100 8.67 15.08 -8.59
N GLU A 101 8.85 15.56 -7.36
CA GLU A 101 9.31 14.78 -6.21
C GLU A 101 8.26 13.76 -5.77
N ASN A 102 6.99 14.16 -5.71
CA ASN A 102 5.87 13.26 -5.43
C ASN A 102 5.77 12.14 -6.47
N LEU A 103 5.92 12.44 -7.76
CA LEU A 103 5.95 11.44 -8.83
C LEU A 103 7.16 10.51 -8.72
N ALA A 104 8.34 11.03 -8.36
CA ALA A 104 9.54 10.22 -8.14
C ALA A 104 9.37 9.24 -6.97
N LEU A 105 8.73 9.68 -5.87
CA LEU A 105 8.38 8.80 -4.74
C LEU A 105 7.39 7.71 -5.16
N ALA A 106 6.35 8.06 -5.91
CA ALA A 106 5.37 7.11 -6.42
C ALA A 106 6.00 6.05 -7.34
N LYS A 107 6.92 6.45 -8.23
CA LYS A 107 7.64 5.54 -9.13
C LYS A 107 8.54 4.57 -8.38
N ARG A 108 9.15 5.00 -7.27
CA ARG A 108 10.04 4.17 -6.44
C ARG A 108 9.33 3.37 -5.36
N ARG A 109 8.02 3.28 -5.43
CA ARG A 109 7.19 2.61 -4.44
C ARG A 109 7.67 1.18 -4.16
N GLY A 110 8.02 0.92 -2.89
CA GLY A 110 8.44 -0.40 -2.44
C GLY A 110 9.85 -0.84 -2.86
N GLN A 111 10.64 -0.01 -3.52
CA GLN A 111 12.05 -0.27 -3.77
C GLN A 111 12.89 0.10 -2.55
N ARG A 112 13.99 -0.66 -2.29
CA ARG A 112 14.99 -0.23 -1.30
C ARG A 112 15.55 1.12 -1.71
N ARG A 113 15.66 2.05 -0.79
CA ARG A 113 16.38 3.30 -1.00
C ARG A 113 17.87 3.00 -1.12
N GLY A 114 18.38 2.86 -2.34
CA GLY A 114 19.76 3.27 -2.62
C GLY A 114 19.79 4.79 -2.52
N ILE A 115 20.88 5.36 -2.03
CA ILE A 115 21.11 6.82 -2.02
C ILE A 115 21.41 7.25 -3.47
N ASP A 116 20.46 7.06 -4.38
CA ASP A 116 20.48 7.73 -5.67
C ASP A 116 19.80 9.08 -5.47
N LEU A 117 20.63 10.08 -5.19
CA LEU A 117 20.20 11.47 -5.15
C LEU A 117 19.70 11.85 -6.55
N LEU A 118 18.39 11.86 -6.76
CA LEU A 118 17.79 12.46 -7.95
C LEU A 118 17.98 13.97 -7.79
N ALA A 119 19.03 14.52 -8.38
CA ALA A 119 19.18 15.96 -8.49
C ALA A 119 18.10 16.49 -9.42
N VAL A 120 17.11 17.18 -8.87
CA VAL A 120 16.18 17.98 -9.65
C VAL A 120 16.92 19.26 -10.05
N VAL A 121 17.34 19.34 -11.30
CA VAL A 121 17.94 20.57 -11.83
C VAL A 121 16.81 21.60 -12.04
N PRO A 122 16.99 22.88 -11.63
CA PRO A 122 16.05 23.94 -11.96
C PRO A 122 15.85 23.99 -13.49
N GLY A 123 14.62 23.76 -13.96
CA GLY A 123 14.29 23.68 -15.39
C GLY A 123 13.61 22.38 -15.82
N GLY A 124 13.27 21.49 -14.87
CA GLY A 124 12.36 20.34 -15.14
C GLY A 124 12.98 19.15 -15.89
N ARG A 125 14.29 19.09 -16.05
CA ARG A 125 14.97 17.91 -16.62
C ARG A 125 15.42 16.98 -15.51
N PHE A 126 15.00 15.70 -15.56
CA PHE A 126 15.51 14.65 -14.67
C PHE A 126 16.88 14.19 -15.18
N VAL A 127 17.95 14.44 -14.42
CA VAL A 127 19.27 13.90 -14.70
C VAL A 127 19.51 12.71 -13.75
N ARG A 128 19.73 11.53 -14.33
CA ARG A 128 20.21 10.38 -13.58
C ARG A 128 21.69 10.58 -13.26
N GLN A 129 22.03 10.79 -12.00
CA GLN A 129 23.42 10.68 -11.59
C GLN A 129 23.78 9.18 -11.46
N PRO A 130 24.89 8.72 -12.05
CA PRO A 130 25.37 7.37 -11.83
C PRO A 130 25.76 7.20 -10.35
N ALA A 131 25.51 5.99 -9.82
CA ALA A 131 25.86 5.66 -8.45
C ALA A 131 27.38 5.89 -8.23
N LEU A 132 27.75 6.45 -7.08
CA LEU A 132 29.13 6.80 -6.70
C LEU A 132 30.16 5.64 -6.78
N GLY A 133 29.72 4.43 -7.09
CA GLY A 133 30.57 3.25 -7.28
C GLY A 133 31.09 3.04 -8.71
N GLU A 134 30.54 3.72 -9.72
CA GLU A 134 30.97 3.53 -11.13
C GLU A 134 32.11 4.46 -11.57
N GLN A 135 32.55 5.39 -10.72
CA GLN A 135 33.61 6.36 -11.06
C GLN A 135 35.04 5.91 -10.65
N LEU A 136 35.23 4.70 -10.13
CA LEU A 136 36.52 4.26 -9.60
C LEU A 136 37.18 3.11 -10.40
N LEU A 137 36.87 2.92 -11.68
CA LEU A 137 37.68 2.04 -12.53
C LEU A 137 38.49 2.88 -13.53
N PRO A 138 39.82 2.93 -13.42
CA PRO A 138 40.63 3.57 -14.43
C PRO A 138 40.54 2.76 -15.73
N SER A 139 40.29 3.46 -16.83
CA SER A 139 40.38 2.93 -18.18
C SER A 139 41.81 2.40 -18.44
N ARG A 140 41.88 1.13 -18.72
CA ARG A 140 43.08 0.55 -19.39
C ARG A 140 42.88 0.58 -20.89
#